data_9da3a4a1d13b6d294f00dc931f801214
#
_entry.id   9da3a4a1d13b6d294f00dc931f801214
#
_cell.length_a   1.000
_cell.length_b   1.000
_cell.length_c   1.000
_cell.angle_alpha   90.00
_cell.angle_beta   90.00
_cell.angle_gamma   90.00
#
_symmetry.space_group_name_H-M   'P 1'
#
loop_
_entity.id
_entity.type
_entity.pdbx_description
1 polymer ?
#
loop_
_entity_poly.entity_id
_entity_poly.type
_entity_poly.pdbx_seq_one_letter_code
_entity_poly.pdbx_strand_id
1 'polypeptide(L)'
;MNQNKEINPSFFQTYNLEDMPFGLSYSEWLVKWWQGYLIPDRKRNEGPVFLIPGKLIGVQSDLNERKFKIDKDKAILLSPINWIGINYANDNKHDQKLREDAKLEIDIINKDIISVLIDDKVEMRDNCLRVSTPNFFSLDGKMAITDGYWLFIKPNSFTTGKHTVSSFGSCRSGTIRVGMKYHLTVK
;
A
#
# COMPACT_ATOMS: atom_id res chain seq x y z
N MET A 1 -21.75 10.59 -28.62
CA MET A 1 -20.85 11.65 -28.11
C MET A 1 -20.44 11.28 -26.70
N ASN A 2 -19.25 10.66 -26.54
CA ASN A 2 -18.71 10.38 -25.23
C ASN A 2 -18.08 11.67 -24.68
N GLN A 3 -18.75 12.31 -23.74
CA GLN A 3 -18.12 13.39 -22.97
C GLN A 3 -17.01 12.76 -22.14
N ASN A 4 -15.76 12.96 -22.54
CA ASN A 4 -14.60 12.77 -21.67
C ASN A 4 -14.75 13.77 -20.50
N LYS A 5 -15.36 13.33 -19.40
CA LYS A 5 -15.28 14.10 -18.15
C LYS A 5 -13.82 14.09 -17.75
N GLU A 6 -13.16 15.22 -17.85
CA GLU A 6 -11.87 15.45 -17.21
C GLU A 6 -12.02 15.16 -15.73
N ILE A 7 -11.33 14.12 -15.26
CA ILE A 7 -11.28 13.81 -13.84
C ILE A 7 -10.33 14.84 -13.23
N ASN A 8 -10.89 15.76 -12.45
CA ASN A 8 -10.08 16.76 -11.76
C ASN A 8 -9.25 16.05 -10.66
N PRO A 9 -7.90 16.19 -10.65
CA PRO A 9 -7.03 15.58 -9.64
C PRO A 9 -7.40 15.94 -8.20
N SER A 10 -8.06 17.08 -7.98
CA SER A 10 -8.50 17.51 -6.65
C SER A 10 -9.59 16.65 -6.00
N PHE A 11 -10.16 15.67 -6.72
CA PHE A 11 -11.18 14.77 -6.16
C PHE A 11 -10.62 13.69 -5.24
N PHE A 12 -9.38 13.25 -5.45
CA PHE A 12 -8.81 12.18 -4.64
C PHE A 12 -8.15 12.76 -3.39
N GLN A 13 -8.88 12.73 -2.28
CA GLN A 13 -8.34 13.16 -0.98
C GLN A 13 -7.58 12.01 -0.33
N THR A 14 -6.42 12.33 0.26
CA THR A 14 -5.58 11.37 0.98
C THR A 14 -5.43 11.76 2.45
N TYR A 15 -5.07 10.78 3.27
CA TYR A 15 -4.69 11.01 4.66
C TYR A 15 -3.22 11.41 4.73
N ASN A 16 -2.88 12.29 5.68
CA ASN A 16 -1.52 12.67 6.04
C ASN A 16 -0.99 11.81 7.19
N LEU A 17 0.30 11.95 7.51
CA LEU A 17 0.93 11.13 8.56
C LEU A 17 0.35 11.39 9.95
N GLU A 18 -0.06 12.63 10.23
CA GLU A 18 -0.64 13.06 11.50
C GLU A 18 -2.12 12.69 11.64
N ASP A 19 -2.76 12.31 10.55
CA ASP A 19 -4.15 11.89 10.58
C ASP A 19 -4.29 10.57 11.35
N MET A 20 -5.41 10.43 12.05
CA MET A 20 -5.79 9.21 12.77
C MET A 20 -7.02 8.57 12.09
N PRO A 21 -6.87 7.99 10.89
CA PRO A 21 -8.02 7.43 10.16
C PRO A 21 -8.73 6.36 11.00
N PHE A 22 -10.01 6.59 11.28
CA PHE A 22 -10.83 5.66 12.09
C PHE A 22 -10.23 5.33 13.46
N GLY A 23 -9.54 6.30 14.09
CA GLY A 23 -8.95 6.18 15.42
C GLY A 23 -7.63 5.42 15.50
N LEU A 24 -7.00 5.10 14.37
CA LEU A 24 -5.69 4.45 14.31
C LEU A 24 -4.69 5.32 13.58
N SER A 25 -3.44 5.30 14.03
CA SER A 25 -2.33 5.91 13.32
C SER A 25 -2.07 5.23 11.97
N TYR A 26 -1.35 5.93 11.11
CA TYR A 26 -0.96 5.38 9.82
C TYR A 26 -0.18 4.07 9.97
N SER A 27 0.79 4.03 10.91
CA SER A 27 1.60 2.83 11.17
C SER A 27 0.78 1.64 11.70
N GLU A 28 -0.25 1.88 12.50
CA GLU A 28 -1.16 0.80 12.94
C GLU A 28 -1.97 0.22 11.79
N TRP A 29 -2.34 1.05 10.79
CA TRP A 29 -2.98 0.57 9.56
C TRP A 29 -2.02 -0.29 8.71
N LEU A 30 -0.72 0.02 8.69
CA LEU A 30 0.28 -0.84 8.04
C LEU A 30 0.35 -2.23 8.69
N VAL A 31 0.32 -2.28 10.02
CA VAL A 31 0.27 -3.55 10.77
C VAL A 31 -0.97 -4.36 10.36
N LYS A 32 -2.15 -3.73 10.32
CA LYS A 32 -3.39 -4.38 9.87
C LYS A 32 -3.29 -4.86 8.41
N TRP A 33 -2.67 -4.09 7.54
CA TRP A 33 -2.47 -4.46 6.15
C TRP A 33 -1.63 -5.75 6.04
N TRP A 34 -0.49 -5.82 6.73
CA TRP A 34 0.36 -7.00 6.74
C TRP A 34 -0.32 -8.20 7.39
N GLN A 35 -1.00 -8.00 8.50
CA GLN A 35 -1.77 -9.06 9.16
C GLN A 35 -2.88 -9.61 8.24
N GLY A 36 -3.54 -8.74 7.48
CA GLY A 36 -4.53 -9.16 6.50
C GLY A 36 -3.93 -9.84 5.27
N TYR A 37 -2.68 -9.54 4.94
CA TYR A 37 -2.00 -10.07 3.76
C TYR A 37 -1.38 -11.44 3.99
N LEU A 38 -0.64 -11.63 5.08
CA LEU A 38 0.11 -12.85 5.37
C LEU A 38 -0.69 -13.89 6.17
N ILE A 39 -1.84 -13.51 6.71
CA ILE A 39 -2.74 -14.42 7.45
C ILE A 39 -4.05 -14.54 6.66
N PRO A 40 -4.16 -15.51 5.74
CA PRO A 40 -5.27 -15.60 4.77
C PRO A 40 -6.67 -15.69 5.37
N ASP A 41 -6.80 -16.28 6.56
CA ASP A 41 -8.10 -16.55 7.21
C ASP A 41 -8.73 -15.29 7.86
N ARG A 42 -7.99 -14.18 7.89
CA ARG A 42 -8.55 -12.91 8.36
C ARG A 42 -9.37 -12.24 7.26
N LYS A 43 -10.58 -11.87 7.59
CA LYS A 43 -11.48 -11.10 6.73
C LYS A 43 -10.92 -9.68 6.55
N ARG A 44 -10.17 -9.47 5.46
CA ARG A 44 -9.38 -8.27 5.16
C ARG A 44 -10.18 -6.99 5.04
N ASN A 45 -11.46 -7.09 4.75
CA ASN A 45 -12.27 -5.96 4.26
C ASN A 45 -13.56 -5.75 5.04
N GLU A 46 -13.65 -6.27 6.26
CA GLU A 46 -14.83 -6.07 7.10
C GLU A 46 -14.91 -4.68 7.75
N GLY A 47 -13.81 -3.95 7.80
CA GLY A 47 -13.73 -2.62 8.42
C GLY A 47 -13.99 -1.46 7.44
N PRO A 48 -13.79 -0.23 7.93
CA PRO A 48 -13.98 0.99 7.14
C PRO A 48 -12.88 1.22 6.08
N VAL A 49 -11.82 0.40 6.09
CA VAL A 49 -10.70 0.51 5.16
C VAL A 49 -10.60 -0.75 4.31
N PHE A 50 -10.55 -0.56 3.00
CA PHE A 50 -10.25 -1.62 2.05
C PHE A 50 -8.72 -1.73 1.89
N LEU A 51 -8.16 -2.83 2.37
CA LEU A 51 -6.73 -3.10 2.32
C LEU A 51 -6.40 -3.79 0.98
N ILE A 52 -5.92 -3.01 0.01
CA ILE A 52 -5.54 -3.56 -1.29
C ILE A 52 -4.27 -4.40 -1.14
N PRO A 53 -4.30 -5.70 -1.44
CA PRO A 53 -3.14 -6.56 -1.32
C PRO A 53 -2.11 -6.26 -2.42
N GLY A 54 -0.85 -6.09 -2.03
CA GLY A 54 0.28 -6.04 -2.96
C GLY A 54 0.64 -7.41 -3.53
N LYS A 55 1.82 -7.52 -4.11
CA LYS A 55 2.46 -8.78 -4.48
C LYS A 55 3.70 -8.98 -3.61
N LEU A 56 3.83 -10.13 -2.98
CA LEU A 56 5.10 -10.55 -2.40
C LEU A 56 6.10 -10.80 -3.53
N ILE A 57 7.30 -10.29 -3.36
CA ILE A 57 8.33 -10.25 -4.39
C ILE A 57 8.74 -11.65 -4.79
N GLY A 58 8.64 -11.90 -6.07
CA GLY A 58 9.46 -12.83 -6.82
C GLY A 58 9.98 -12.05 -8.02
N VAL A 59 11.17 -12.36 -8.45
CA VAL A 59 11.87 -11.77 -9.58
C VAL A 59 10.92 -11.47 -10.75
N GLN A 60 11.07 -10.25 -11.31
CA GLN A 60 10.53 -9.81 -12.59
C GLN A 60 9.12 -10.33 -12.91
N SER A 61 8.11 -9.59 -12.58
CA SER A 61 6.75 -10.00 -12.93
C SER A 61 6.10 -8.97 -13.84
N ASP A 62 5.46 -9.50 -14.86
CA ASP A 62 4.46 -8.77 -15.63
C ASP A 62 3.43 -8.12 -14.71
N LEU A 63 2.81 -7.06 -15.19
CA LEU A 63 1.75 -6.37 -14.47
C LEU A 63 0.67 -7.39 -14.06
N ASN A 64 0.50 -7.59 -12.75
CA ASN A 64 -0.54 -8.48 -12.25
C ASN A 64 -1.84 -7.70 -12.13
N GLU A 65 -2.93 -8.30 -12.59
CA GLU A 65 -4.25 -7.72 -12.51
C GLU A 65 -5.10 -8.40 -11.42
N ARG A 66 -5.85 -7.60 -10.68
CA ARG A 66 -6.82 -8.08 -9.71
C ARG A 66 -8.11 -7.28 -9.80
N LYS A 67 -9.23 -7.93 -9.48
CA LYS A 67 -10.57 -7.33 -9.54
C LYS A 67 -11.19 -7.32 -8.15
N PHE A 68 -11.72 -6.17 -7.74
CA PHE A 68 -12.39 -6.00 -6.45
C PHE A 68 -13.73 -5.28 -6.60
N LYS A 69 -14.64 -5.59 -5.68
CA LYS A 69 -15.85 -4.80 -5.44
C LYS A 69 -15.67 -4.08 -4.12
N ILE A 70 -15.87 -2.78 -4.08
CA ILE A 70 -15.71 -1.95 -2.89
C ILE A 70 -16.88 -1.00 -2.73
N ASP A 71 -17.23 -0.72 -1.49
CA ASP A 71 -18.23 0.29 -1.18
C ASP A 71 -17.57 1.67 -1.18
N LYS A 72 -18.24 2.67 -1.74
CA LYS A 72 -17.64 4.02 -1.94
C LYS A 72 -17.29 4.73 -0.62
N ASP A 73 -17.94 4.35 0.48
CA ASP A 73 -17.71 4.89 1.82
C ASP A 73 -16.48 4.29 2.53
N LYS A 74 -15.79 3.35 1.89
CA LYS A 74 -14.54 2.81 2.41
C LYS A 74 -13.34 3.63 1.96
N ALA A 75 -12.42 3.84 2.88
CA ALA A 75 -11.08 4.30 2.54
C ALA A 75 -10.28 3.17 1.87
N ILE A 76 -9.25 3.51 1.11
CA ILE A 76 -8.40 2.53 0.42
C ILE A 76 -6.95 2.73 0.86
N LEU A 77 -6.33 1.67 1.37
CA LEU A 77 -4.89 1.64 1.68
C LEU A 77 -4.18 0.69 0.73
N LEU A 78 -3.20 1.22 0.02
CA LEU A 78 -2.33 0.44 -0.88
C LEU A 78 -0.86 0.87 -0.74
N SER A 79 0.04 -0.02 -1.16
CA SER A 79 1.47 0.28 -1.22
C SER A 79 2.00 0.02 -2.63
N PRO A 80 2.58 1.02 -3.32
CA PRO A 80 3.32 0.80 -4.55
C PRO A 80 4.59 -0.01 -4.32
N ILE A 81 5.25 0.19 -3.17
CA ILE A 81 6.41 -0.59 -2.75
C ILE A 81 6.59 -0.54 -1.23
N ASN A 82 6.83 -1.70 -0.65
CA ASN A 82 7.16 -1.82 0.76
C ASN A 82 8.11 -2.99 1.00
N TRP A 83 8.70 -3.00 2.17
CA TRP A 83 9.55 -4.06 2.68
C TRP A 83 9.04 -4.53 4.04
N ILE A 84 9.17 -5.81 4.32
CA ILE A 84 8.91 -6.40 5.64
C ILE A 84 10.10 -7.27 6.07
N GLY A 85 10.57 -7.03 7.27
CA GLY A 85 11.52 -7.91 7.97
C GLY A 85 10.80 -8.73 9.02
N ILE A 86 11.08 -10.02 9.04
CA ILE A 86 10.52 -10.95 10.02
C ILE A 86 11.66 -11.57 10.81
N ASN A 87 11.63 -11.41 12.13
CA ASN A 87 12.60 -12.04 13.02
C ASN A 87 12.18 -13.49 13.30
N TYR A 88 12.80 -14.42 12.59
CA TYR A 88 12.56 -15.84 12.77
C TYR A 88 13.30 -16.41 13.99
N ALA A 89 14.38 -15.76 14.41
CA ALA A 89 15.21 -16.22 15.53
C ALA A 89 14.66 -15.77 16.90
N ASN A 90 13.78 -14.74 16.91
CA ASN A 90 13.25 -14.12 18.12
C ASN A 90 14.35 -13.63 19.08
N ASP A 91 15.43 -13.07 18.55
CA ASP A 91 16.50 -12.50 19.34
C ASP A 91 16.74 -11.02 19.03
N ASN A 92 17.19 -10.24 20.04
CA ASN A 92 17.36 -8.80 19.91
C ASN A 92 18.46 -8.37 18.93
N LYS A 93 19.40 -9.26 18.60
CA LYS A 93 20.48 -8.96 17.65
C LYS A 93 19.96 -8.88 16.22
N HIS A 94 18.95 -9.69 15.89
CA HIS A 94 18.29 -9.65 14.62
C HIS A 94 17.39 -8.43 14.48
N ASP A 95 16.83 -7.91 15.57
CA ASP A 95 15.92 -6.76 15.55
C ASP A 95 16.61 -5.49 15.01
N GLN A 96 17.80 -5.15 15.51
CA GLN A 96 18.53 -3.99 15.02
C GLN A 96 18.88 -4.14 13.53
N LYS A 97 19.38 -5.32 13.14
CA LYS A 97 19.71 -5.59 11.74
C LYS A 97 18.49 -5.48 10.82
N LEU A 98 17.33 -5.99 11.23
CA LEU A 98 16.11 -5.88 10.45
C LEU A 98 15.67 -4.42 10.25
N ARG A 99 15.87 -3.55 11.26
CA ARG A 99 15.59 -2.10 11.12
C ARG A 99 16.52 -1.43 10.12
N GLU A 100 17.81 -1.76 10.22
CA GLU A 100 18.83 -1.23 9.31
C GLU A 100 18.58 -1.71 7.86
N ASP A 101 18.29 -2.98 7.68
CA ASP A 101 17.96 -3.57 6.39
C ASP A 101 16.67 -2.94 5.78
N ALA A 102 15.63 -2.76 6.59
CA ALA A 102 14.40 -2.10 6.16
C ALA A 102 14.66 -0.68 5.66
N LYS A 103 15.38 0.10 6.45
CA LYS A 103 15.76 1.46 6.11
C LYS A 103 16.59 1.49 4.82
N LEU A 104 17.61 0.64 4.73
CA LEU A 104 18.50 0.58 3.58
C LEU A 104 17.76 0.23 2.29
N GLU A 105 16.90 -0.79 2.33
CA GLU A 105 16.13 -1.22 1.15
C GLU A 105 15.18 -0.13 0.64
N ILE A 106 14.60 0.66 1.54
CA ILE A 106 13.68 1.74 1.18
C ILE A 106 14.42 3.05 0.88
N ASP A 107 15.57 3.34 1.52
CA ASP A 107 16.40 4.51 1.20
C ASP A 107 16.96 4.48 -0.23
N ILE A 108 17.14 3.28 -0.79
CA ILE A 108 17.56 3.08 -2.19
C ILE A 108 16.42 3.41 -3.17
N ILE A 109 15.17 3.48 -2.69
CA ILE A 109 14.02 3.79 -3.54
C ILE A 109 14.01 5.29 -3.83
N ASN A 110 14.27 5.65 -5.08
CA ASN A 110 13.95 6.99 -5.54
C ASN A 110 12.44 7.13 -5.70
N LYS A 111 11.85 8.14 -5.07
CA LYS A 111 10.41 8.44 -5.20
C LYS A 111 9.97 8.60 -6.66
N ASP A 112 10.89 9.00 -7.55
CA ASP A 112 10.62 9.13 -8.98
C ASP A 112 10.31 7.82 -9.71
N ILE A 113 10.67 6.68 -9.12
CA ILE A 113 10.35 5.35 -9.65
C ILE A 113 9.09 4.73 -9.05
N ILE A 114 8.37 5.48 -8.23
CA ILE A 114 7.05 5.12 -7.72
C ILE A 114 6.02 5.78 -8.62
N SER A 115 5.02 5.03 -9.04
CA SER A 115 3.87 5.55 -9.77
C SER A 115 2.59 4.92 -9.25
N VAL A 116 1.59 5.74 -9.03
CA VAL A 116 0.21 5.30 -8.80
C VAL A 116 -0.70 6.13 -9.70
N LEU A 117 -1.33 5.47 -10.65
CA LEU A 117 -2.25 6.10 -11.61
C LEU A 117 -3.68 5.62 -11.33
N ILE A 118 -4.61 6.57 -11.21
CA ILE A 118 -6.03 6.28 -11.14
C ILE A 118 -6.67 6.58 -12.49
N ASP A 119 -7.39 5.59 -13.02
CA ASP A 119 -8.05 5.62 -14.34
C ASP A 119 -7.11 6.01 -15.48
N ASP A 120 -5.82 5.60 -15.36
CA ASP A 120 -4.73 5.90 -16.29
C ASP A 120 -4.55 7.43 -16.55
N LYS A 121 -5.04 8.30 -15.66
CA LYS A 121 -5.08 9.77 -15.83
C LYS A 121 -4.56 10.56 -14.65
N VAL A 122 -4.89 10.15 -13.43
CA VAL A 122 -4.56 10.92 -12.24
C VAL A 122 -3.34 10.31 -11.56
N GLU A 123 -2.22 11.01 -11.62
CA GLU A 123 -0.98 10.62 -10.93
C GLU A 123 -1.06 10.97 -9.45
N MET A 124 -0.81 9.99 -8.59
CA MET A 124 -0.88 10.10 -7.13
C MET A 124 0.49 9.90 -6.46
N ARG A 125 1.59 9.98 -7.20
CA ARG A 125 2.96 9.78 -6.69
C ARG A 125 3.27 10.66 -5.47
N ASP A 126 2.93 11.94 -5.55
CA ASP A 126 3.23 12.91 -4.51
C ASP A 126 2.41 12.71 -3.23
N ASN A 127 1.31 11.98 -3.34
CA ASN A 127 0.47 11.58 -2.22
C ASN A 127 0.95 10.28 -1.55
N CYS A 128 1.93 9.59 -2.14
CA CYS A 128 2.54 8.42 -1.52
C CYS A 128 3.50 8.87 -0.41
N LEU A 129 3.20 8.46 0.81
CA LEU A 129 3.98 8.82 2.00
C LEU A 129 4.87 7.66 2.40
N ARG A 130 6.13 7.95 2.78
CA ARG A 130 6.98 6.95 3.41
C ARG A 130 6.56 6.77 4.84
N VAL A 131 6.23 5.54 5.22
CA VAL A 131 5.83 5.18 6.57
C VAL A 131 6.50 3.88 6.98
N SER A 132 7.07 3.88 8.17
CA SER A 132 7.60 2.69 8.85
C SER A 132 6.84 2.44 10.15
N THR A 133 6.84 1.19 10.60
CA THR A 133 6.37 0.89 11.96
C THR A 133 7.46 1.29 12.96
N PRO A 134 7.14 2.12 13.98
CA PRO A 134 8.13 2.56 14.96
C PRO A 134 8.63 1.41 15.84
N ASN A 135 7.76 0.43 16.08
CA ASN A 135 8.02 -0.76 16.87
C ASN A 135 7.79 -2.02 16.07
N PHE A 136 8.39 -3.12 16.53
CA PHE A 136 8.05 -4.45 16.05
C PHE A 136 6.60 -4.78 16.38
N PHE A 137 5.94 -5.47 15.48
CA PHE A 137 4.58 -5.98 15.68
C PHE A 137 4.55 -7.49 15.53
N SER A 138 3.54 -8.13 16.13
CA SER A 138 3.36 -9.58 15.98
C SER A 138 2.69 -9.93 14.66
N LEU A 139 3.33 -10.83 13.92
CA LEU A 139 2.84 -11.39 12.67
C LEU A 139 2.99 -12.91 12.72
N ASP A 140 1.87 -13.61 12.90
CA ASP A 140 1.85 -15.07 13.05
C ASP A 140 2.82 -15.58 14.13
N GLY A 141 2.81 -14.92 15.30
CA GLY A 141 3.66 -15.26 16.44
C GLY A 141 5.14 -14.86 16.31
N LYS A 142 5.51 -14.20 15.22
CA LYS A 142 6.88 -13.69 15.00
C LYS A 142 6.90 -12.18 15.06
N MET A 143 8.04 -11.62 15.44
CA MET A 143 8.27 -10.20 15.45
C MET A 143 8.55 -9.71 14.03
N ALA A 144 7.86 -8.67 13.59
CA ALA A 144 8.01 -8.09 12.26
C ALA A 144 8.11 -6.57 12.32
N ILE A 145 8.77 -6.00 11.32
CA ILE A 145 8.86 -4.56 11.09
C ILE A 145 8.65 -4.28 9.61
N THR A 146 8.07 -3.14 9.27
CA THR A 146 7.89 -2.74 7.86
C THR A 146 8.30 -1.29 7.63
N ASP A 147 8.77 -1.00 6.44
CA ASP A 147 8.98 0.34 5.88
C ASP A 147 8.53 0.33 4.41
N GLY A 148 8.10 1.45 3.89
CA GLY A 148 7.67 1.55 2.52
C GLY A 148 6.96 2.84 2.17
N TYR A 149 6.55 2.93 0.91
CA TYR A 149 5.69 4.01 0.42
C TYR A 149 4.25 3.54 0.35
N TRP A 150 3.35 4.38 0.85
CA TRP A 150 1.95 4.06 1.04
C TRP A 150 1.04 5.18 0.57
N LEU A 151 -0.07 4.81 -0.01
CA LEU A 151 -1.14 5.73 -0.39
C LEU A 151 -2.41 5.35 0.35
N PHE A 152 -2.96 6.30 1.12
CA PHE A 152 -4.19 6.12 1.88
C PHE A 152 -5.25 7.10 1.40
N ILE A 153 -6.15 6.62 0.56
CA ILE A 153 -7.20 7.41 -0.08
C ILE A 153 -8.43 7.47 0.84
N LYS A 154 -8.98 8.67 1.04
CA LYS A 154 -10.17 8.89 1.88
C LYS A 154 -11.44 8.27 1.28
N PRO A 155 -12.47 7.99 2.11
CA PRO A 155 -13.77 7.56 1.63
C PRO A 155 -14.38 8.54 0.62
N ASN A 156 -15.26 8.03 -0.23
CA ASN A 156 -15.98 8.82 -1.24
C ASN A 156 -15.09 9.52 -2.28
N SER A 157 -13.81 9.18 -2.38
CA SER A 157 -12.91 9.69 -3.42
C SER A 157 -13.19 9.08 -4.80
N PHE A 158 -13.83 7.91 -4.84
CA PHE A 158 -14.25 7.29 -6.10
C PHE A 158 -15.75 7.48 -6.34
N THR A 159 -16.11 7.78 -7.57
CA THR A 159 -17.52 7.74 -7.99
C THR A 159 -18.01 6.29 -8.10
N THR A 160 -19.32 6.08 -8.04
CA THR A 160 -19.89 4.76 -8.35
C THR A 160 -19.57 4.39 -9.80
N GLY A 161 -19.10 3.16 -10.02
CA GLY A 161 -18.72 2.69 -11.35
C GLY A 161 -17.46 1.82 -11.38
N LYS A 162 -16.86 1.73 -12.56
CA LYS A 162 -15.62 0.99 -12.79
C LYS A 162 -14.44 1.96 -12.80
N HIS A 163 -13.42 1.61 -12.04
CA HIS A 163 -12.17 2.36 -11.93
C HIS A 163 -10.97 1.42 -12.07
N THR A 164 -9.84 1.99 -12.43
CA THR A 164 -8.54 1.29 -12.39
C THR A 164 -7.60 2.03 -11.45
N VAL A 165 -6.78 1.27 -10.72
CA VAL A 165 -5.64 1.79 -9.98
C VAL A 165 -4.43 0.99 -10.40
N SER A 166 -3.51 1.62 -11.12
CA SER A 166 -2.23 1.04 -11.48
C SER A 166 -1.17 1.52 -10.51
N SER A 167 -0.46 0.61 -9.88
CA SER A 167 0.61 0.94 -8.94
C SER A 167 1.91 0.27 -9.38
N PHE A 168 3.00 1.02 -9.32
CA PHE A 168 4.33 0.55 -9.67
C PHE A 168 5.35 1.10 -8.69
N GLY A 169 6.35 0.27 -8.35
CA GLY A 169 7.51 0.68 -7.59
C GLY A 169 8.69 -0.23 -7.89
N SER A 170 9.90 0.28 -7.71
CA SER A 170 11.10 -0.53 -7.83
C SER A 170 12.09 -0.22 -6.71
N CYS A 171 12.91 -1.20 -6.35
CA CYS A 171 13.99 -1.06 -5.38
C CYS A 171 15.25 -1.81 -5.85
N ARG A 172 16.33 -1.74 -5.06
CA ARG A 172 17.63 -2.33 -5.41
C ARG A 172 18.10 -1.92 -6.80
N SER A 173 18.15 -0.61 -7.05
CA SER A 173 18.57 -0.03 -8.33
C SER A 173 17.79 -0.59 -9.54
N GLY A 174 16.51 -0.88 -9.34
CA GLY A 174 15.63 -1.39 -10.39
C GLY A 174 15.67 -2.91 -10.59
N THR A 175 16.43 -3.64 -9.78
CA THR A 175 16.48 -5.10 -9.85
C THR A 175 15.17 -5.75 -9.42
N ILE A 176 14.51 -5.16 -8.44
CA ILE A 176 13.20 -5.60 -7.98
C ILE A 176 12.16 -4.60 -8.44
N ARG A 177 11.17 -5.07 -9.19
CA ARG A 177 10.06 -4.27 -9.69
C ARG A 177 8.74 -4.89 -9.27
N VAL A 178 7.84 -4.07 -8.77
CA VAL A 178 6.48 -4.47 -8.40
C VAL A 178 5.50 -3.65 -9.22
N GLY A 179 4.63 -4.31 -9.94
CA GLY A 179 3.57 -3.65 -10.70
C GLY A 179 2.25 -4.38 -10.50
N MET A 180 1.20 -3.62 -10.18
CA MET A 180 -0.16 -4.13 -9.98
C MET A 180 -1.17 -3.23 -10.67
N LYS A 181 -2.16 -3.84 -11.32
CA LYS A 181 -3.34 -3.15 -11.83
C LYS A 181 -4.57 -3.70 -11.12
N TYR A 182 -5.31 -2.81 -10.48
CA TYR A 182 -6.53 -3.14 -9.76
C TYR A 182 -7.73 -2.62 -10.53
N HIS A 183 -8.67 -3.49 -10.84
CA HIS A 183 -9.96 -3.12 -11.41
C HIS A 183 -10.98 -3.05 -10.28
N LEU A 184 -11.41 -1.86 -9.94
CA LEU A 184 -12.34 -1.60 -8.87
C LEU A 184 -13.75 -1.43 -9.43
N THR A 185 -14.72 -2.12 -8.85
CA THR A 185 -16.14 -1.83 -9.05
C THR A 185 -16.66 -1.18 -7.78
N VAL A 186 -16.86 0.13 -7.82
CA VAL A 186 -17.34 0.95 -6.69
C VAL A 186 -18.85 1.03 -6.71
N LYS A 187 -19.51 0.78 -5.56
CA LYS A 187 -20.98 0.79 -5.38
C LYS A 187 -21.40 1.69 -4.19
#